data_f900746e278498b7b38b38b93ab74806
#
_entry.id   f900746e278498b7b38b38b93ab74806
#
_cell.length_a   1.000
_cell.length_b   1.000
_cell.length_c   1.000
_cell.angle_alpha   90.00
_cell.angle_beta   90.00
_cell.angle_gamma   90.00
#
_symmetry.space_group_name_H-M   'P 1'
#
loop_
_entity.id
_entity.type
_entity.pdbx_description
1 polymer ?
#
loop_
_entity_poly.entity_id
_entity_poly.type
_entity_poly.pdbx_seq_one_letter_code
_entity_poly.pdbx_strand_id
1 'polypeptide(L)'
;MSLSNVSLTTVIKNQFHYKLKAYIGVFSSFVILQVFALLIAMSSSGGGYFSGDGIEISYSAYSSINIFMLTIIWAFIQSIIMSSKTNWEKNFPFVGNHISHDVSNFIFLLFMSMIAGILTVLSDFLLRVIIYYFFINENIYFYHSALTGQELLSGLTTVSLYLILFCAIGYLLGTITRLHRMMPVLLPAIIVGILIGMAQTQSNLFMQILEFYYREGNTAVFIFKIIVPVLLLFFTSALISSRVEVRK
;
A
#
# COMPACT_ATOMS: atom_id res chain seq x y z
N MET A 1 33.46 19.32 26.40
CA MET A 1 32.71 18.55 25.40
C MET A 1 31.91 19.53 24.56
N SER A 2 32.34 19.82 23.34
CA SER A 2 31.58 20.69 22.43
C SER A 2 30.34 19.91 21.96
N LEU A 3 29.17 20.35 22.38
CA LEU A 3 27.90 19.92 21.82
C LEU A 3 27.89 20.39 20.36
N SER A 4 28.30 19.52 19.44
CA SER A 4 28.14 19.80 18.03
C SER A 4 26.64 19.90 17.73
N ASN A 5 26.20 21.06 17.28
CA ASN A 5 24.81 21.24 16.79
C ASN A 5 24.60 20.39 15.54
N VAL A 6 24.17 19.15 15.74
CA VAL A 6 23.83 18.25 14.63
C VAL A 6 22.53 18.76 14.00
N SER A 7 22.56 19.10 12.72
CA SER A 7 21.37 19.56 12.01
C SER A 7 20.29 18.47 11.98
N LEU A 8 19.02 18.85 12.13
CA LEU A 8 17.87 17.92 12.05
C LEU A 8 17.90 17.08 10.75
N THR A 9 18.30 17.69 9.65
CA THR A 9 18.43 17.02 8.35
C THR A 9 19.43 15.86 8.40
N THR A 10 20.57 16.05 9.06
CA THR A 10 21.59 14.99 9.21
C THR A 10 21.05 13.84 10.05
N VAL A 11 20.31 14.13 11.12
CA VAL A 11 19.68 13.11 11.97
C VAL A 11 18.67 12.29 11.18
N ILE A 12 17.76 12.95 10.42
CA ILE A 12 16.77 12.29 9.58
C ILE A 12 17.43 11.39 8.54
N LYS A 13 18.48 11.87 7.86
CA LYS A 13 19.23 11.10 6.87
C LYS A 13 19.87 9.85 7.48
N ASN A 14 20.50 9.98 8.63
CA ASN A 14 21.13 8.85 9.33
C ASN A 14 20.10 7.83 9.81
N GLN A 15 18.95 8.29 10.34
CA GLN A 15 17.84 7.42 10.72
C GLN A 15 17.23 6.69 9.50
N PHE A 16 17.08 7.35 8.36
CA PHE A 16 16.61 6.73 7.14
C PHE A 16 17.57 5.62 6.67
N HIS A 17 18.88 5.88 6.62
CA HIS A 17 19.88 4.86 6.25
C HIS A 17 19.91 3.67 7.21
N TYR A 18 19.78 3.94 8.51
CA TYR A 18 19.65 2.88 9.50
C TYR A 18 18.41 2.03 9.23
N LYS A 19 17.25 2.65 8.96
CA LYS A 19 16.01 1.94 8.65
C LYS A 19 16.10 1.09 7.40
N LEU A 20 16.74 1.57 6.34
CA LEU A 20 16.97 0.77 5.13
C LEU A 20 17.72 -0.54 5.43
N LYS A 21 18.69 -0.51 6.33
CA LYS A 21 19.43 -1.70 6.74
C LYS A 21 18.66 -2.57 7.74
N ALA A 22 18.01 -1.95 8.73
CA ALA A 22 17.29 -2.65 9.78
C ALA A 22 16.03 -3.36 9.26
N TYR A 23 15.36 -2.77 8.25
CA TYR A 23 14.12 -3.29 7.69
C TYR A 23 14.31 -4.03 6.34
N ILE A 24 15.50 -4.57 6.07
CA ILE A 24 15.76 -5.37 4.86
C ILE A 24 14.81 -6.57 4.76
N GLY A 25 14.38 -7.13 5.88
CA GLY A 25 13.39 -8.20 5.96
C GLY A 25 12.00 -7.80 5.41
N VAL A 26 11.67 -6.50 5.38
CA VAL A 26 10.43 -6.00 4.77
C VAL A 26 10.46 -6.22 3.26
N PHE A 27 11.58 -5.93 2.61
CA PHE A 27 11.74 -6.17 1.18
C PHE A 27 11.74 -7.65 0.84
N SER A 28 12.37 -8.49 1.67
CA SER A 28 12.33 -9.95 1.50
C SER A 28 10.91 -10.50 1.62
N SER A 29 10.13 -10.04 2.61
CA SER A 29 8.73 -10.43 2.77
C SER A 29 7.87 -9.99 1.58
N PHE A 30 8.20 -8.84 0.97
CA PHE A 30 7.52 -8.36 -0.22
C PHE A 30 7.76 -9.27 -1.44
N VAL A 31 9.03 -9.67 -1.68
CA VAL A 31 9.36 -10.59 -2.78
C VAL A 31 8.62 -11.92 -2.63
N ILE A 32 8.60 -12.48 -1.43
CA ILE A 32 7.86 -13.72 -1.14
C ILE A 32 6.36 -13.54 -1.41
N LEU A 33 5.79 -12.42 -0.98
CA LEU A 33 4.39 -12.10 -1.23
C LEU A 33 4.10 -11.97 -2.73
N GLN A 34 4.99 -11.34 -3.52
CA GLN A 34 4.82 -11.19 -4.97
C GLN A 34 4.80 -12.55 -5.69
N VAL A 35 5.68 -13.48 -5.30
CA VAL A 35 5.66 -14.85 -5.83
C VAL A 35 4.32 -15.53 -5.51
N PHE A 36 3.83 -15.38 -4.28
CA PHE A 36 2.55 -15.94 -3.87
C PHE A 36 1.36 -15.30 -4.61
N ALA A 37 1.42 -13.97 -4.81
CA ALA A 37 0.41 -13.22 -5.54
C ALA A 37 0.35 -13.63 -7.02
N LEU A 38 1.49 -13.90 -7.66
CA LEU A 38 1.58 -14.42 -9.01
C LEU A 38 0.92 -15.81 -9.11
N LEU A 39 1.18 -16.71 -8.17
CA LEU A 39 0.54 -18.03 -8.16
C LEU A 39 -0.98 -17.95 -8.04
N ILE A 40 -1.49 -17.05 -7.18
CA ILE A 40 -2.94 -16.81 -7.06
C ILE A 40 -3.50 -16.20 -8.35
N ALA A 41 -2.79 -15.24 -8.96
CA ALA A 41 -3.25 -14.59 -10.19
C ALA A 41 -3.29 -15.57 -11.37
N MET A 42 -2.38 -16.54 -11.43
CA MET A 42 -2.39 -17.61 -12.43
C MET A 42 -3.57 -18.60 -12.25
N SER A 43 -3.99 -18.84 -11.01
CA SER A 43 -5.14 -19.70 -10.71
C SER A 43 -6.49 -19.00 -10.85
N SER A 44 -6.49 -17.68 -10.92
CA SER A 44 -7.69 -16.83 -10.96
C SER A 44 -7.97 -16.37 -12.39
N SER A 45 -8.47 -17.28 -13.24
CA SER A 45 -8.97 -16.93 -14.55
C SER A 45 -10.46 -16.61 -14.48
N GLY A 46 -10.84 -15.42 -14.94
CA GLY A 46 -12.22 -15.08 -15.29
C GLY A 46 -12.46 -15.47 -16.75
N GLY A 47 -13.52 -16.17 -17.04
CA GLY A 47 -13.85 -16.53 -18.41
C GLY A 47 -15.28 -16.10 -18.77
N GLY A 48 -15.53 -15.89 -20.07
CA GLY A 48 -16.85 -15.69 -20.64
C GLY A 48 -17.12 -16.74 -21.70
N TYR A 49 -18.37 -17.16 -21.78
CA TYR A 49 -18.87 -18.04 -22.82
C TYR A 49 -19.94 -17.29 -23.59
N PHE A 50 -19.75 -17.15 -24.89
CA PHE A 50 -20.71 -16.57 -25.79
C PHE A 50 -21.15 -17.62 -26.80
N SER A 51 -22.45 -17.92 -26.82
CA SER A 51 -23.05 -18.82 -27.79
C SER A 51 -24.15 -18.07 -28.53
N GLY A 52 -24.04 -17.97 -29.85
CA GLY A 52 -25.03 -17.37 -30.73
C GLY A 52 -24.82 -17.79 -32.17
N ASP A 53 -25.92 -18.08 -32.89
CA ASP A 53 -25.97 -18.40 -34.34
C ASP A 53 -24.93 -19.41 -34.84
N GLY A 54 -24.66 -20.45 -34.06
CA GLY A 54 -23.71 -21.51 -34.41
C GLY A 54 -22.22 -21.17 -34.17
N ILE A 55 -21.94 -20.04 -33.51
CA ILE A 55 -20.60 -19.67 -33.10
C ILE A 55 -20.52 -19.75 -31.57
N GLU A 56 -19.62 -20.60 -31.08
CA GLU A 56 -19.28 -20.73 -29.66
C GLU A 56 -17.91 -20.11 -29.44
N ILE A 57 -17.84 -19.05 -28.65
CA ILE A 57 -16.59 -18.39 -28.28
C ILE A 57 -16.42 -18.52 -26.76
N SER A 58 -15.42 -19.28 -26.32
CA SER A 58 -14.94 -19.29 -24.95
C SER A 58 -13.67 -18.47 -24.87
N TYR A 59 -13.57 -17.59 -23.88
CA TYR A 59 -12.35 -16.84 -23.62
C TYR A 59 -11.99 -16.87 -22.14
N SER A 60 -10.69 -16.93 -21.86
CA SER A 60 -10.15 -16.82 -20.51
C SER A 60 -9.47 -15.46 -20.36
N ALA A 61 -9.84 -14.72 -19.33
CA ALA A 61 -9.25 -13.44 -19.00
C ALA A 61 -8.49 -13.54 -17.65
N TYR A 62 -7.22 -13.23 -17.65
CA TYR A 62 -6.40 -13.16 -16.45
C TYR A 62 -6.26 -11.72 -16.01
N SER A 63 -6.36 -11.48 -14.68
CA SER A 63 -6.30 -10.15 -14.10
C SER A 63 -5.22 -10.07 -13.03
N SER A 64 -4.41 -9.02 -13.10
CA SER A 64 -3.41 -8.68 -12.09
C SER A 64 -3.98 -8.00 -10.84
N ILE A 65 -5.31 -7.86 -10.74
CA ILE A 65 -5.98 -7.20 -9.60
C ILE A 65 -5.61 -7.87 -8.26
N ASN A 66 -5.42 -9.20 -8.26
CA ASN A 66 -5.03 -9.94 -7.07
C ASN A 66 -3.63 -9.56 -6.59
N ILE A 67 -2.69 -9.32 -7.52
CA ILE A 67 -1.32 -8.85 -7.20
C ILE A 67 -1.41 -7.48 -6.53
N PHE A 68 -2.18 -6.57 -7.11
CA PHE A 68 -2.37 -5.23 -6.57
C PHE A 68 -3.02 -5.24 -5.19
N MET A 69 -4.10 -6.01 -5.00
CA MET A 69 -4.81 -6.11 -3.73
C MET A 69 -3.92 -6.67 -2.61
N LEU A 70 -3.16 -7.73 -2.89
CA LEU A 70 -2.23 -8.30 -1.91
C LEU A 70 -1.09 -7.33 -1.57
N THR A 71 -0.61 -6.56 -2.54
CA THR A 71 0.41 -5.52 -2.31
C THR A 71 -0.11 -4.40 -1.42
N ILE A 72 -1.36 -3.95 -1.60
CA ILE A 72 -2.01 -2.96 -0.73
C ILE A 72 -2.10 -3.48 0.71
N ILE A 73 -2.59 -4.71 0.89
CA ILE A 73 -2.72 -5.32 2.22
C ILE A 73 -1.35 -5.42 2.89
N TRP A 74 -0.32 -5.84 2.16
CA TRP A 74 1.03 -5.91 2.68
C TRP A 74 1.57 -4.54 3.09
N ALA A 75 1.41 -3.52 2.25
CA ALA A 75 1.85 -2.16 2.54
C ALA A 75 1.16 -1.58 3.79
N PHE A 76 -0.13 -1.83 3.93
CA PHE A 76 -0.93 -1.48 5.10
C PHE A 76 -0.41 -2.16 6.39
N ILE A 77 -0.18 -3.47 6.35
CA ILE A 77 0.35 -4.24 7.49
C ILE A 77 1.74 -3.75 7.87
N GLN A 78 2.64 -3.55 6.89
CA GLN A 78 4.01 -3.08 7.15
C GLN A 78 4.03 -1.70 7.80
N SER A 79 3.14 -0.80 7.40
CA SER A 79 3.06 0.54 8.00
C SER A 79 2.53 0.50 9.44
N ILE A 80 1.59 -0.40 9.76
CA ILE A 80 1.14 -0.65 11.15
C ILE A 80 2.30 -1.17 11.99
N ILE A 81 3.02 -2.19 11.50
CA ILE A 81 4.17 -2.78 12.20
C ILE A 81 5.23 -1.72 12.48
N MET A 82 5.56 -0.90 11.47
CA MET A 82 6.56 0.16 11.58
C MET A 82 6.18 1.23 12.62
N SER A 83 4.89 1.55 12.72
CA SER A 83 4.32 2.50 13.66
C SER A 83 4.05 1.91 15.04
N SER A 84 4.18 0.60 15.24
CA SER A 84 3.86 -0.09 16.51
C SER A 84 4.78 0.30 17.67
N LYS A 85 4.29 0.12 18.91
CA LYS A 85 5.04 0.39 20.15
C LYS A 85 6.38 -0.36 20.20
N THR A 86 6.38 -1.63 19.79
CA THR A 86 7.57 -2.49 19.82
C THR A 86 8.69 -1.95 18.93
N ASN A 87 8.37 -1.47 17.74
CA ASN A 87 9.37 -0.90 16.83
C ASN A 87 9.79 0.51 17.25
N TRP A 88 8.91 1.27 17.87
CA TRP A 88 9.23 2.56 18.42
C TRP A 88 10.23 2.42 19.58
N GLU A 89 10.00 1.49 20.53
CA GLU A 89 10.90 1.22 21.65
C GLU A 89 12.29 0.72 21.19
N LYS A 90 12.35 -0.13 20.15
CA LYS A 90 13.64 -0.58 19.56
C LYS A 90 14.45 0.56 18.96
N ASN A 91 13.78 1.54 18.37
CA ASN A 91 14.43 2.68 17.70
C ASN A 91 14.72 3.84 18.68
N PHE A 92 14.14 3.83 19.88
CA PHE A 92 14.23 4.91 20.88
C PHE A 92 15.68 5.33 21.22
N PRO A 93 16.65 4.42 21.40
CA PRO A 93 18.04 4.82 21.72
C PRO A 93 18.70 5.68 20.63
N PHE A 94 18.18 5.65 19.40
CA PHE A 94 18.70 6.39 18.25
C PHE A 94 17.87 7.63 17.90
N VAL A 95 16.78 7.89 18.65
CA VAL A 95 15.84 8.98 18.38
C VAL A 95 16.21 10.20 19.21
N GLY A 96 16.86 11.17 18.60
CA GLY A 96 17.15 12.46 19.25
C GLY A 96 15.93 13.37 19.37
N ASN A 97 14.88 13.19 18.53
CA ASN A 97 13.67 14.00 18.53
C ASN A 97 12.52 13.23 17.84
N HIS A 98 11.29 13.33 18.41
CA HIS A 98 10.08 12.70 17.85
C HIS A 98 9.83 13.09 16.41
N ILE A 99 9.95 14.39 16.09
CA ILE A 99 9.72 14.92 14.75
C ILE A 99 10.66 14.25 13.75
N SER A 100 11.95 14.09 14.10
CA SER A 100 12.92 13.46 13.21
C SER A 100 12.59 11.98 12.96
N HIS A 101 12.07 11.28 13.97
CA HIS A 101 11.64 9.90 13.86
C HIS A 101 10.42 9.74 12.92
N ASP A 102 9.38 10.56 13.12
CA ASP A 102 8.16 10.48 12.33
C ASP A 102 8.40 10.90 10.87
N VAL A 103 9.20 11.95 10.64
CA VAL A 103 9.61 12.37 9.28
C VAL A 103 10.45 11.28 8.60
N SER A 104 11.38 10.65 9.31
CA SER A 104 12.19 9.55 8.79
C SER A 104 11.33 8.31 8.46
N ASN A 105 10.28 8.01 9.24
CA ASN A 105 9.31 6.96 8.93
C ASN A 105 8.51 7.29 7.68
N PHE A 106 8.05 8.54 7.56
CA PHE A 106 7.32 8.99 6.38
C PHE A 106 8.15 8.83 5.11
N ILE A 107 9.41 9.31 5.11
CA ILE A 107 10.32 9.18 3.96
C ILE A 107 10.56 7.69 3.63
N PHE A 108 10.74 6.84 4.64
CA PHE A 108 10.91 5.41 4.43
C PHE A 108 9.67 4.77 3.81
N LEU A 109 8.46 5.10 4.28
CA LEU A 109 7.21 4.58 3.72
C LEU A 109 6.97 5.07 2.28
N LEU A 110 7.31 6.32 1.97
CA LEU A 110 7.30 6.83 0.60
C LEU A 110 8.23 6.02 -0.31
N PHE A 111 9.47 5.81 0.12
CA PHE A 111 10.47 5.05 -0.64
C PHE A 111 10.02 3.59 -0.84
N MET A 112 9.51 2.96 0.22
CA MET A 112 8.99 1.60 0.17
C MET A 112 7.80 1.47 -0.79
N SER A 113 6.86 2.41 -0.78
CA SER A 113 5.69 2.40 -1.68
C SER A 113 6.08 2.62 -3.14
N MET A 114 7.10 3.44 -3.42
CA MET A 114 7.60 3.60 -4.80
C MET A 114 8.22 2.30 -5.32
N ILE A 115 9.08 1.66 -4.52
CA ILE A 115 9.68 0.36 -4.91
C ILE A 115 8.59 -0.71 -5.08
N ALA A 116 7.66 -0.79 -4.15
CA ALA A 116 6.55 -1.74 -4.21
C ALA A 116 5.68 -1.49 -5.45
N GLY A 117 5.41 -0.23 -5.80
CA GLY A 117 4.68 0.14 -7.00
C GLY A 117 5.38 -0.33 -8.28
N ILE A 118 6.69 -0.09 -8.40
CA ILE A 118 7.50 -0.55 -9.54
C ILE A 118 7.44 -2.08 -9.65
N LEU A 119 7.67 -2.78 -8.55
CA LEU A 119 7.68 -4.25 -8.54
C LEU A 119 6.28 -4.84 -8.82
N THR A 120 5.22 -4.19 -8.39
CA THR A 120 3.83 -4.60 -8.70
C THR A 120 3.55 -4.51 -10.19
N VAL A 121 3.96 -3.41 -10.84
CA VAL A 121 3.83 -3.26 -12.30
C VAL A 121 4.69 -4.29 -13.05
N LEU A 122 5.92 -4.53 -12.59
CA LEU A 122 6.78 -5.57 -13.16
C LEU A 122 6.17 -6.97 -13.00
N SER A 123 5.51 -7.25 -11.88
CA SER A 123 4.81 -8.52 -11.64
C SER A 123 3.61 -8.70 -12.58
N ASP A 124 2.90 -7.62 -12.96
CA ASP A 124 1.85 -7.68 -14.00
C ASP A 124 2.44 -8.09 -15.35
N PHE A 125 3.57 -7.50 -15.75
CA PHE A 125 4.27 -7.91 -16.98
C PHE A 125 4.74 -9.35 -16.91
N LEU A 126 5.31 -9.76 -15.78
CA LEU A 126 5.75 -11.14 -15.59
C LEU A 126 4.60 -12.13 -15.70
N LEU A 127 3.44 -11.79 -15.11
CA LEU A 127 2.23 -12.60 -15.24
C LEU A 127 1.84 -12.81 -16.71
N ARG A 128 1.83 -11.73 -17.53
CA ARG A 128 1.52 -11.81 -18.96
C ARG A 128 2.49 -12.71 -19.71
N VAL A 129 3.77 -12.59 -19.44
CA VAL A 129 4.80 -13.44 -20.04
C VAL A 129 4.60 -14.92 -19.67
N ILE A 130 4.35 -15.20 -18.39
CA ILE A 130 4.11 -16.56 -17.92
C ILE A 130 2.89 -17.17 -18.63
N ILE A 131 1.77 -16.44 -18.65
CA ILE A 131 0.55 -16.90 -19.28
C ILE A 131 0.77 -17.17 -20.79
N TYR A 132 1.45 -16.27 -21.48
CA TYR A 132 1.77 -16.43 -22.89
C TYR A 132 2.55 -17.72 -23.18
N TYR A 133 3.54 -18.08 -22.36
CA TYR A 133 4.37 -19.27 -22.58
C TYR A 133 3.72 -20.59 -22.12
N PHE A 134 2.95 -20.55 -21.04
CA PHE A 134 2.41 -21.79 -20.45
C PHE A 134 0.98 -22.14 -20.90
N PHE A 135 0.20 -21.15 -21.38
CA PHE A 135 -1.21 -21.33 -21.74
C PHE A 135 -1.49 -21.02 -23.22
N ILE A 136 -0.51 -21.21 -24.09
CA ILE A 136 -0.52 -20.84 -25.54
C ILE A 136 -1.70 -21.43 -26.34
N ASN A 137 -2.31 -22.49 -25.88
CA ASN A 137 -3.38 -23.22 -26.59
C ASN A 137 -4.81 -22.77 -26.23
N GLU A 138 -4.95 -21.82 -25.33
CA GLU A 138 -6.26 -21.28 -24.94
C GLU A 138 -6.50 -19.95 -25.64
N ASN A 139 -7.77 -19.65 -25.96
CA ASN A 139 -8.20 -18.34 -26.45
C ASN A 139 -8.08 -17.32 -25.31
N ILE A 140 -6.86 -16.78 -25.12
CA ILE A 140 -6.52 -15.88 -24.01
C ILE A 140 -6.66 -14.44 -24.48
N TYR A 141 -7.48 -13.67 -23.76
CA TYR A 141 -7.56 -12.23 -23.94
C TYR A 141 -6.91 -11.51 -22.76
N PHE A 142 -5.88 -10.71 -23.04
CA PHE A 142 -5.38 -9.74 -22.10
C PHE A 142 -6.18 -8.45 -22.25
N TYR A 143 -6.67 -7.92 -21.16
CA TYR A 143 -7.49 -6.71 -21.14
C TYR A 143 -6.80 -5.46 -21.74
N HIS A 144 -5.46 -5.46 -21.85
CA HIS A 144 -4.65 -4.46 -22.55
C HIS A 144 -3.51 -5.14 -23.30
N SER A 145 -3.55 -5.16 -24.61
CA SER A 145 -2.55 -5.84 -25.44
C SER A 145 -1.27 -5.03 -25.66
N ALA A 146 -1.34 -3.71 -25.64
CA ALA A 146 -0.19 -2.82 -25.80
C ALA A 146 -0.32 -1.61 -24.87
N LEU A 147 0.61 -1.49 -23.90
CA LEU A 147 0.71 -0.32 -23.05
C LEU A 147 1.61 0.72 -23.71
N THR A 148 1.09 1.91 -23.94
CA THR A 148 1.92 3.06 -24.31
C THR A 148 2.79 3.47 -23.14
N GLY A 149 3.95 4.11 -23.39
CA GLY A 149 4.81 4.61 -22.31
C GLY A 149 4.09 5.55 -21.33
N GLN A 150 3.11 6.29 -21.83
CA GLN A 150 2.28 7.19 -21.00
C GLN A 150 1.34 6.39 -20.07
N GLU A 151 0.73 5.32 -20.55
CA GLU A 151 -0.12 4.43 -19.72
C GLU A 151 0.69 3.72 -18.65
N LEU A 152 1.93 3.32 -18.96
CA LEU A 152 2.84 2.76 -17.97
C LEU A 152 3.16 3.73 -16.84
N LEU A 153 3.50 4.98 -17.18
CA LEU A 153 3.80 6.01 -16.20
C LEU A 153 2.56 6.37 -15.36
N SER A 154 1.40 6.48 -15.98
CA SER A 154 0.15 6.73 -15.25
C SER A 154 -0.23 5.56 -14.35
N GLY A 155 -0.06 4.31 -14.82
CA GLY A 155 -0.28 3.11 -14.00
C GLY A 155 0.66 3.04 -12.81
N LEU A 156 1.97 3.28 -13.03
CA LEU A 156 2.96 3.30 -11.96
C LEU A 156 2.67 4.37 -10.91
N THR A 157 2.34 5.59 -11.35
CA THR A 157 1.99 6.69 -10.44
C THR A 157 0.72 6.38 -9.65
N THR A 158 -0.30 5.83 -10.29
CA THR A 158 -1.56 5.44 -9.66
C THR A 158 -1.34 4.36 -8.60
N VAL A 159 -0.64 3.27 -8.93
CA VAL A 159 -0.31 2.19 -7.98
C VAL A 159 0.47 2.73 -6.79
N SER A 160 1.53 3.51 -7.04
CA SER A 160 2.36 4.08 -5.98
C SER A 160 1.57 5.00 -5.05
N LEU A 161 0.66 5.83 -5.59
CA LEU A 161 -0.17 6.74 -4.82
C LEU A 161 -1.18 5.99 -3.93
N TYR A 162 -1.81 4.93 -4.44
CA TYR A 162 -2.66 4.09 -3.58
C TYR A 162 -1.87 3.42 -2.47
N LEU A 163 -0.67 2.89 -2.77
CA LEU A 163 0.18 2.28 -1.75
C LEU A 163 0.56 3.29 -0.65
N ILE A 164 0.91 4.53 -1.01
CA ILE A 164 1.20 5.60 -0.05
C ILE A 164 -0.02 5.92 0.81
N LEU A 165 -1.22 5.99 0.21
CA LEU A 165 -2.46 6.25 0.94
C LEU A 165 -2.74 5.15 1.98
N PHE A 166 -2.64 3.88 1.58
CA PHE A 166 -2.84 2.76 2.51
C PHE A 166 -1.73 2.68 3.57
N CYS A 167 -0.49 3.03 3.23
CA CYS A 167 0.58 3.20 4.21
C CYS A 167 0.27 4.30 5.22
N ALA A 168 -0.29 5.44 4.78
CA ALA A 168 -0.65 6.54 5.67
C ALA A 168 -1.77 6.14 6.65
N ILE A 169 -2.80 5.44 6.16
CA ILE A 169 -3.88 4.90 6.99
C ILE A 169 -3.30 3.90 8.01
N GLY A 170 -2.50 2.94 7.55
CA GLY A 170 -1.88 1.94 8.42
C GLY A 170 -0.95 2.58 9.47
N TYR A 171 -0.19 3.62 9.10
CA TYR A 171 0.68 4.35 10.02
C TYR A 171 -0.11 5.06 11.11
N LEU A 172 -1.22 5.71 10.76
CA LEU A 172 -2.13 6.33 11.74
C LEU A 172 -2.71 5.29 12.68
N LEU A 173 -3.24 4.18 12.16
CA LEU A 173 -3.79 3.09 12.96
C LEU A 173 -2.75 2.51 13.92
N GLY A 174 -1.54 2.25 13.43
CA GLY A 174 -0.43 1.77 14.25
C GLY A 174 -0.02 2.79 15.34
N THR A 175 -0.11 4.09 15.07
CA THR A 175 0.14 5.14 16.08
C THR A 175 -0.96 5.16 17.15
N ILE A 176 -2.23 4.97 16.78
CA ILE A 176 -3.36 4.86 17.70
C ILE A 176 -3.20 3.64 18.63
N THR A 177 -2.67 2.53 18.12
CA THR A 177 -2.44 1.33 18.96
C THR A 177 -1.44 1.56 20.09
N ARG A 178 -0.59 2.59 20.01
CA ARG A 178 0.34 2.98 21.10
C ARG A 178 -0.35 3.64 22.27
N LEU A 179 -1.53 4.25 22.06
CA LEU A 179 -2.25 5.00 23.07
C LEU A 179 -2.75 4.14 24.22
N HIS A 180 -3.21 2.92 23.92
CA HIS A 180 -3.79 2.03 24.92
C HIS A 180 -3.54 0.56 24.60
N ARG A 181 -3.28 -0.25 25.64
CA ARG A 181 -2.95 -1.68 25.52
C ARG A 181 -4.04 -2.51 24.82
N MET A 182 -5.31 -2.11 24.89
CA MET A 182 -6.45 -2.80 24.27
C MET A 182 -6.67 -2.40 22.80
N MET A 183 -6.06 -1.29 22.32
CA MET A 183 -6.29 -0.78 20.96
C MET A 183 -5.96 -1.77 19.84
N PRO A 184 -4.89 -2.60 19.92
CA PRO A 184 -4.61 -3.59 18.88
C PRO A 184 -5.75 -4.58 18.63
N VAL A 185 -6.61 -4.84 19.62
CA VAL A 185 -7.77 -5.74 19.51
C VAL A 185 -9.05 -4.97 19.17
N LEU A 186 -9.27 -3.83 19.82
CA LEU A 186 -10.45 -3.01 19.61
C LEU A 186 -10.53 -2.43 18.20
N LEU A 187 -9.41 -2.00 17.63
CA LEU A 187 -9.39 -1.30 16.36
C LEU A 187 -9.80 -2.19 15.17
N PRO A 188 -9.29 -3.43 15.01
CA PRO A 188 -9.81 -4.36 14.01
C PRO A 188 -11.28 -4.70 14.21
N ALA A 189 -11.71 -4.86 15.46
CA ALA A 189 -13.13 -5.15 15.78
C ALA A 189 -14.06 -4.01 15.37
N ILE A 190 -13.64 -2.75 15.58
CA ILE A 190 -14.41 -1.56 15.17
C ILE A 190 -14.47 -1.50 13.63
N ILE A 191 -13.35 -1.72 12.93
CA ILE A 191 -13.31 -1.70 11.45
C ILE A 191 -14.26 -2.76 10.89
N VAL A 192 -14.18 -3.99 11.39
CA VAL A 192 -15.06 -5.08 10.95
C VAL A 192 -16.53 -4.76 11.28
N GLY A 193 -16.80 -4.20 12.45
CA GLY A 193 -18.14 -3.77 12.84
C GLY A 193 -18.74 -2.70 11.91
N ILE A 194 -17.91 -1.72 11.51
CA ILE A 194 -18.32 -0.68 10.55
C ILE A 194 -18.59 -1.30 9.17
N LEU A 195 -17.73 -2.20 8.69
CA LEU A 195 -17.91 -2.87 7.39
C LEU A 195 -19.19 -3.71 7.35
N ILE A 196 -19.49 -4.46 8.42
CA ILE A 196 -20.73 -5.25 8.54
C ILE A 196 -21.95 -4.31 8.60
N GLY A 197 -21.87 -3.23 9.38
CA GLY A 197 -22.94 -2.24 9.48
C GLY A 197 -23.24 -1.57 8.13
N MET A 198 -22.22 -1.20 7.37
CA MET A 198 -22.36 -0.64 6.02
C MET A 198 -22.98 -1.64 5.04
N ALA A 199 -22.59 -2.91 5.12
CA ALA A 199 -23.14 -3.97 4.29
C ALA A 199 -24.63 -4.22 4.57
N GLN A 200 -25.05 -4.16 5.85
CA GLN A 200 -26.45 -4.38 6.24
C GLN A 200 -27.36 -3.20 5.89
N THR A 201 -26.83 -1.97 5.94
CA THR A 201 -27.64 -0.75 5.75
C THR A 201 -27.89 -0.46 4.26
N GLN A 202 -27.37 -1.28 3.33
CA GLN A 202 -27.41 -1.01 1.88
C GLN A 202 -26.95 0.42 1.52
N SER A 203 -26.14 1.02 2.38
CA SER A 203 -25.68 2.40 2.19
C SER A 203 -24.68 2.44 1.03
N ASN A 204 -24.96 3.25 0.02
CA ASN A 204 -24.06 3.49 -1.11
C ASN A 204 -22.80 4.30 -0.71
N LEU A 205 -22.65 4.66 0.59
CA LEU A 205 -21.53 5.49 1.06
C LEU A 205 -20.17 4.90 0.73
N PHE A 206 -20.00 3.59 0.94
CA PHE A 206 -18.74 2.92 0.60
C PHE A 206 -18.46 2.96 -0.90
N MET A 207 -19.49 2.71 -1.72
CA MET A 207 -19.37 2.80 -3.17
C MET A 207 -19.11 4.23 -3.64
N GLN A 208 -19.76 5.23 -3.04
CA GLN A 208 -19.51 6.64 -3.34
C GLN A 208 -18.08 7.07 -3.00
N ILE A 209 -17.51 6.59 -1.87
CA ILE A 209 -16.11 6.86 -1.51
C ILE A 209 -15.17 6.20 -2.53
N LEU A 210 -15.43 4.94 -2.91
CA LEU A 210 -14.64 4.26 -3.94
C LEU A 210 -14.74 4.98 -5.29
N GLU A 211 -15.95 5.34 -5.72
CA GLU A 211 -16.16 6.10 -6.97
C GLU A 211 -15.44 7.44 -6.95
N PHE A 212 -15.46 8.15 -5.82
CA PHE A 212 -14.75 9.42 -5.67
C PHE A 212 -13.25 9.31 -5.96
N TYR A 213 -12.61 8.20 -5.57
CA TYR A 213 -11.20 7.96 -5.84
C TYR A 213 -10.92 7.30 -7.19
N TYR A 214 -11.83 6.46 -7.71
CA TYR A 214 -11.61 5.67 -8.93
C TYR A 214 -12.02 6.42 -10.20
N ARG A 215 -13.03 7.30 -10.16
CA ARG A 215 -13.71 7.86 -11.35
C ARG A 215 -13.06 9.15 -11.87
N GLU A 216 -11.76 9.37 -11.64
CA GLU A 216 -11.08 10.58 -12.08
C GLU A 216 -10.40 10.39 -13.44
N GLY A 217 -10.80 11.21 -14.43
CA GLY A 217 -10.16 11.26 -15.74
C GLY A 217 -8.93 12.17 -15.81
N ASN A 218 -8.70 13.02 -14.78
CA ASN A 218 -7.58 13.97 -14.76
C ASN A 218 -6.53 13.54 -13.73
N THR A 219 -5.35 13.15 -14.21
CA THR A 219 -4.24 12.67 -13.38
C THR A 219 -3.80 13.71 -12.33
N ALA A 220 -3.82 15.00 -12.64
CA ALA A 220 -3.42 16.04 -11.69
C ALA A 220 -4.41 16.16 -10.52
N VAL A 221 -5.71 16.09 -10.79
CA VAL A 221 -6.77 16.10 -9.76
C VAL A 221 -6.67 14.84 -8.90
N PHE A 222 -6.42 13.68 -9.51
CA PHE A 222 -6.22 12.43 -8.81
C PHE A 222 -5.03 12.49 -7.83
N ILE A 223 -3.87 13.00 -8.28
CA ILE A 223 -2.70 13.19 -7.44
C ILE A 223 -3.04 14.09 -6.23
N PHE A 224 -3.71 15.20 -6.45
CA PHE A 224 -4.11 16.11 -5.38
C PHE A 224 -5.08 15.45 -4.38
N LYS A 225 -6.07 14.71 -4.88
CA LYS A 225 -7.03 13.97 -4.06
C LYS A 225 -6.38 12.93 -3.14
N ILE A 226 -5.24 12.36 -3.53
CA ILE A 226 -4.51 11.39 -2.70
C ILE A 226 -3.49 12.08 -1.79
N ILE A 227 -2.75 13.05 -2.28
CA ILE A 227 -1.69 13.70 -1.49
C ILE A 227 -2.28 14.44 -0.28
N VAL A 228 -3.41 15.13 -0.43
CA VAL A 228 -4.02 15.89 0.67
C VAL A 228 -4.40 14.97 1.85
N PRO A 229 -5.17 13.88 1.68
CA PRO A 229 -5.43 12.95 2.75
C PRO A 229 -4.17 12.32 3.34
N VAL A 230 -3.20 11.96 2.51
CA VAL A 230 -1.91 11.38 2.97
C VAL A 230 -1.21 12.32 3.93
N LEU A 231 -1.06 13.60 3.57
CA LEU A 231 -0.44 14.60 4.43
C LEU A 231 -1.23 14.83 5.72
N LEU A 232 -2.56 14.89 5.65
CA LEU A 232 -3.42 15.02 6.82
C LEU A 232 -3.28 13.81 7.77
N LEU A 233 -3.25 12.59 7.25
CA LEU A 233 -3.08 11.37 8.03
C LEU A 233 -1.71 11.30 8.72
N PHE A 234 -0.64 11.68 8.04
CA PHE A 234 0.69 11.73 8.65
C PHE A 234 0.81 12.86 9.67
N PHE A 235 0.23 14.03 9.39
CA PHE A 235 0.22 15.14 10.33
C PHE A 235 -0.54 14.79 11.62
N THR A 236 -1.73 14.21 11.51
CA THR A 236 -2.50 13.73 12.67
C THR A 236 -1.77 12.64 13.44
N SER A 237 -1.08 11.73 12.74
CA SER A 237 -0.25 10.71 13.37
C SER A 237 0.91 11.31 14.17
N ALA A 238 1.59 12.32 13.62
CA ALA A 238 2.68 13.02 14.31
C ALA A 238 2.15 13.79 15.55
N LEU A 239 0.99 14.43 15.47
CA LEU A 239 0.35 15.08 16.62
C LEU A 239 -0.02 14.08 17.73
N ILE A 240 -0.53 12.91 17.37
CA ILE A 240 -0.83 11.85 18.34
C ILE A 240 0.46 11.33 18.99
N SER A 241 1.50 11.09 18.18
CA SER A 241 2.80 10.60 18.62
C SER A 241 3.43 11.54 19.65
N SER A 242 3.35 12.85 19.44
CA SER A 242 3.90 13.85 20.35
C SER A 242 3.17 13.92 21.71
N ARG A 243 1.88 13.56 21.77
CA ARG A 243 1.09 13.56 23.01
C ARG A 243 1.29 12.31 23.88
N VAL A 244 1.69 11.20 23.28
CA VAL A 244 1.88 9.92 24.01
C VAL A 244 3.03 10.00 25.00
N GLU A 245 4.02 10.83 24.76
CA GLU A 245 5.21 10.95 25.60
C GLU A 245 5.02 11.80 26.85
N VAL A 246 4.12 12.78 26.80
CA VAL A 246 3.83 13.67 27.94
C VAL A 246 3.13 12.91 29.09
N ARG A 247 2.71 11.67 28.86
CA ARG A 247 1.93 10.87 29.82
C ARG A 247 2.74 9.81 30.59
N LYS A 248 4.08 9.78 30.45
CA LYS A 248 5.00 9.03 31.29
C LYS A 248 5.66 9.95 32.31
#